data_270d3ca3ac9c0bc480db2b5d9b53f909
#
_entry.id   270d3ca3ac9c0bc480db2b5d9b53f909
#
_cell.length_a   1.000
_cell.length_b   1.000
_cell.length_c   1.000
_cell.angle_alpha   90.00
_cell.angle_beta   90.00
_cell.angle_gamma   90.00
#
_symmetry.space_group_name_H-M   'P 1'
#
loop_
_entity.id
_entity.type
_entity.pdbx_description
1 polymer ?
#
loop_
_entity_poly.entity_id
_entity_poly.type
_entity_poly.pdbx_seq_one_letter_code
_entity_poly.pdbx_strand_id
1 'polypeptide(L)'
;YDITPVGTEGRSPQYLAGIRDIVKDALQDSFDELDTNPWVVQFFSQSEDDLSSYMQRLRDYVTPAAKGSDFSEAWLAEMERHLSGISRSGGLFVDDQVTKTPWRGQIQRTRMVVYRYLPAKAAHGDLTAEMALNNTCERLASALAGAGLKAQRQNEAAVRHWLTRWLNPAPDCDDRRAFYRTVT
;
A
#
# COMPACT_ATOMS: atom_id res chain seq x y z
N TYR A 1 4.38 -5.29 3.27
CA TYR A 1 4.73 -4.68 1.99
C TYR A 1 3.62 -3.74 1.53
N ASP A 2 4.01 -2.62 0.95
CA ASP A 2 3.14 -1.79 0.11
C ASP A 2 3.29 -2.27 -1.33
N ILE A 3 2.19 -2.56 -2.00
CA ILE A 3 2.20 -3.10 -3.36
C ILE A 3 1.79 -2.00 -4.32
N THR A 4 2.70 -1.65 -5.24
CA THR A 4 2.34 -0.81 -6.38
C THR A 4 1.80 -1.72 -7.47
N PRO A 5 0.51 -1.65 -7.80
CA PRO A 5 -0.10 -2.48 -8.84
C PRO A 5 0.39 -2.06 -10.23
N VAL A 6 0.24 -2.96 -11.19
CA VAL A 6 0.41 -2.65 -12.60
C VAL A 6 -0.88 -2.02 -13.15
N GLY A 7 -0.75 -1.05 -14.06
CA GLY A 7 -1.91 -0.45 -14.73
C GLY A 7 -2.63 -1.50 -15.60
N THR A 8 -3.92 -1.65 -15.36
CA THR A 8 -4.78 -2.63 -16.05
C THR A 8 -5.74 -1.99 -17.06
N GLU A 9 -5.91 -0.67 -16.99
CA GLU A 9 -6.81 0.08 -17.85
C GLU A 9 -6.39 -0.01 -19.31
N GLY A 10 -7.33 -0.34 -20.19
CA GLY A 10 -7.11 -0.46 -21.63
C GLY A 10 -6.23 -1.63 -22.06
N ARG A 11 -5.92 -2.56 -21.16
CA ARG A 11 -5.13 -3.76 -21.47
C ARG A 11 -5.99 -4.89 -22.01
N SER A 12 -5.41 -5.69 -22.90
CA SER A 12 -6.10 -6.83 -23.46
C SER A 12 -6.38 -7.93 -22.43
N PRO A 13 -7.42 -8.74 -22.61
CA PRO A 13 -7.69 -9.89 -21.74
C PRO A 13 -6.51 -10.86 -21.64
N GLN A 14 -5.75 -11.04 -22.71
CA GLN A 14 -4.56 -11.88 -22.75
C GLN A 14 -3.45 -11.34 -21.87
N TYR A 15 -3.25 -10.02 -21.87
CA TYR A 15 -2.27 -9.37 -20.99
C TYR A 15 -2.65 -9.56 -19.50
N LEU A 16 -3.93 -9.37 -19.17
CA LEU A 16 -4.43 -9.57 -17.80
C LEU A 16 -4.32 -11.03 -17.35
N ALA A 17 -4.59 -11.99 -18.27
CA ALA A 17 -4.39 -13.40 -18.01
C ALA A 17 -2.91 -13.71 -17.72
N GLY A 18 -1.99 -13.13 -18.49
CA GLY A 18 -0.55 -13.28 -18.25
C GLY A 18 -0.11 -12.80 -16.87
N ILE A 19 -0.60 -11.63 -16.41
CA ILE A 19 -0.35 -11.14 -15.06
C ILE A 19 -0.87 -12.13 -14.02
N ARG A 20 -2.11 -12.60 -14.17
CA ARG A 20 -2.72 -13.57 -13.25
C ARG A 20 -1.88 -14.83 -13.15
N ASP A 21 -1.42 -15.37 -14.28
CA ASP A 21 -0.67 -16.62 -14.33
C ASP A 21 0.70 -16.45 -13.64
N ILE A 22 1.40 -15.33 -13.88
CA ILE A 22 2.67 -15.03 -13.19
C ILE A 22 2.45 -14.87 -11.67
N VAL A 23 1.37 -14.20 -11.24
CA VAL A 23 1.05 -14.05 -9.81
C VAL A 23 0.72 -15.40 -9.18
N LYS A 24 -0.02 -16.26 -9.89
CA LYS A 24 -0.31 -17.63 -9.43
C LYS A 24 0.96 -18.43 -9.24
N ASP A 25 1.85 -18.44 -10.24
CA ASP A 25 3.11 -19.16 -10.19
C ASP A 25 4.01 -18.60 -9.08
N ALA A 26 4.08 -17.27 -8.92
CA ALA A 26 4.82 -16.63 -7.84
C ALA A 26 4.36 -17.08 -6.45
N LEU A 27 3.05 -17.24 -6.25
CA LEU A 27 2.50 -17.76 -4.99
C LEU A 27 2.79 -19.25 -4.80
N GLN A 28 2.65 -20.06 -5.84
CA GLN A 28 2.93 -21.51 -5.76
C GLN A 28 4.43 -21.79 -5.48
N ASP A 29 5.33 -21.12 -6.20
CA ASP A 29 6.76 -21.37 -6.11
C ASP A 29 7.40 -20.75 -4.85
N SER A 30 6.74 -19.79 -4.21
CA SER A 30 7.26 -19.13 -3.02
C SER A 30 7.02 -19.91 -1.73
N PHE A 31 6.12 -20.86 -1.72
CA PHE A 31 5.73 -21.59 -0.53
C PHE A 31 5.82 -23.11 -0.77
N ASP A 32 6.33 -23.82 0.22
CA ASP A 32 6.38 -25.29 0.18
C ASP A 32 5.00 -25.84 0.57
N GLU A 33 4.40 -26.62 -0.34
CA GLU A 33 3.10 -27.27 -0.12
C GLU A 33 3.15 -28.34 1.00
N LEU A 34 4.34 -28.88 1.26
CA LEU A 34 4.55 -29.90 2.29
C LEU A 34 4.90 -29.32 3.66
N ASP A 35 4.96 -28.00 3.78
CA ASP A 35 5.25 -27.36 5.07
C ASP A 35 4.13 -27.64 6.08
N THR A 36 4.47 -28.25 7.19
CA THR A 36 3.51 -28.57 8.26
C THR A 36 2.92 -27.34 8.94
N ASN A 37 3.59 -26.20 8.82
CA ASN A 37 3.15 -24.91 9.35
C ASN A 37 2.82 -23.98 8.18
N PRO A 38 1.53 -23.88 7.81
CA PRO A 38 1.12 -23.16 6.60
C PRO A 38 1.47 -21.67 6.67
N TRP A 39 1.87 -21.16 5.54
CA TRP A 39 2.05 -19.73 5.32
C TRP A 39 0.70 -19.07 5.07
N VAL A 40 0.58 -17.84 5.54
CA VAL A 40 -0.59 -17.00 5.29
C VAL A 40 -0.14 -15.74 4.55
N VAL A 41 -0.77 -15.49 3.41
CA VAL A 41 -0.59 -14.25 2.64
C VAL A 41 -1.93 -13.54 2.59
N GLN A 42 -1.94 -12.32 3.11
CA GLN A 42 -3.15 -11.48 3.11
C GLN A 42 -2.91 -10.23 2.28
N PHE A 43 -3.86 -9.94 1.40
CA PHE A 43 -3.90 -8.69 0.65
C PHE A 43 -5.00 -7.80 1.20
N PHE A 44 -4.61 -6.57 1.53
CA PHE A 44 -5.51 -5.52 1.98
C PHE A 44 -5.59 -4.46 0.90
N SER A 45 -6.76 -4.27 0.32
CA SER A 45 -7.00 -3.21 -0.65
C SER A 45 -7.97 -2.20 -0.04
N GLN A 46 -7.57 -0.95 0.01
CA GLN A 46 -8.35 0.12 0.61
C GLN A 46 -8.21 1.42 -0.17
N SER A 47 -9.24 2.25 -0.12
CA SER A 47 -9.22 3.60 -0.65
C SER A 47 -8.83 4.57 0.46
N GLU A 48 -7.81 5.39 0.22
CA GLU A 48 -7.34 6.42 1.14
C GLU A 48 -7.62 7.80 0.56
N ASP A 49 -8.14 8.68 1.38
CA ASP A 49 -8.42 10.09 1.02
C ASP A 49 -7.23 11.02 1.34
N ASP A 50 -6.18 10.48 1.95
CA ASP A 50 -4.93 11.19 2.17
C ASP A 50 -4.10 11.25 0.89
N LEU A 51 -4.13 12.40 0.24
CA LEU A 51 -3.38 12.67 -1.00
C LEU A 51 -1.99 13.30 -0.74
N SER A 52 -1.51 13.35 0.50
CA SER A 52 -0.23 13.98 0.85
C SER A 52 0.97 13.34 0.13
N SER A 53 0.95 12.01 -0.02
CA SER A 53 2.01 11.29 -0.75
C SER A 53 2.03 11.64 -2.25
N TYR A 54 0.89 11.97 -2.83
CA TYR A 54 0.82 12.47 -4.21
C TYR A 54 1.36 13.89 -4.30
N MET A 55 0.98 14.74 -3.36
CA MET A 55 1.48 16.12 -3.28
C MET A 55 3.01 16.15 -3.09
N GLN A 56 3.55 15.24 -2.29
CA GLN A 56 5.01 15.11 -2.14
C GLN A 56 5.70 14.75 -3.46
N ARG A 57 5.14 13.83 -4.24
CA ARG A 57 5.69 13.51 -5.58
C ARG A 57 5.67 14.71 -6.53
N LEU A 58 4.63 15.54 -6.47
CA LEU A 58 4.60 16.78 -7.27
C LEU A 58 5.74 17.73 -6.86
N ARG A 59 5.99 17.90 -5.55
CA ARG A 59 7.12 18.69 -5.06
C ARG A 59 8.47 18.13 -5.50
N ASP A 60 8.63 16.81 -5.46
CA ASP A 60 9.85 16.14 -5.89
C ASP A 60 10.08 16.22 -7.41
N TYR A 61 8.99 16.32 -8.18
CA TYR A 61 9.04 16.44 -9.64
C TYR A 61 9.49 17.82 -10.11
N VAL A 62 9.34 18.85 -9.29
CA VAL A 62 9.82 20.21 -9.63
C VAL A 62 11.33 20.19 -9.86
N THR A 63 11.75 20.64 -11.03
CA THR A 63 13.18 20.68 -11.39
C THR A 63 13.96 21.57 -10.44
N PRO A 64 15.26 21.28 -10.18
CA PRO A 64 16.07 22.10 -9.29
C PRO A 64 16.10 23.60 -9.64
N ALA A 65 16.06 23.93 -10.93
CA ALA A 65 16.06 25.31 -11.40
C ALA A 65 14.74 26.07 -11.10
N ALA A 66 13.63 25.34 -10.91
CA ALA A 66 12.32 25.91 -10.64
C ALA A 66 11.94 25.87 -9.16
N LYS A 67 12.70 25.13 -8.33
CA LYS A 67 12.45 25.07 -6.89
C LYS A 67 12.59 26.44 -6.24
N GLY A 68 11.57 26.82 -5.45
CA GLY A 68 11.55 28.10 -4.75
C GLY A 68 11.23 29.30 -5.63
N SER A 69 10.86 29.11 -6.92
CA SER A 69 10.34 30.20 -7.72
C SER A 69 8.89 30.52 -7.34
N ASP A 70 8.52 31.80 -7.40
CA ASP A 70 7.15 32.26 -7.08
C ASP A 70 6.08 31.50 -7.87
N PHE A 71 6.35 31.16 -9.12
CA PHE A 71 5.46 30.38 -9.96
C PHE A 71 5.28 28.96 -9.42
N SER A 72 6.37 28.26 -9.12
CA SER A 72 6.31 26.88 -8.64
C SER A 72 5.61 26.79 -7.28
N GLU A 73 5.91 27.72 -6.38
CA GLU A 73 5.26 27.77 -5.06
C GLU A 73 3.76 28.06 -5.18
N ALA A 74 3.36 29.03 -6.01
CA ALA A 74 1.96 29.35 -6.26
C ALA A 74 1.22 28.16 -6.89
N TRP A 75 1.85 27.46 -7.85
CA TRP A 75 1.27 26.28 -8.49
C TRP A 75 1.10 25.12 -7.50
N LEU A 76 2.12 24.84 -6.68
CA LEU A 76 2.07 23.78 -5.66
C LEU A 76 0.98 24.08 -4.61
N ALA A 77 0.86 25.32 -4.17
CA ALA A 77 -0.19 25.75 -3.23
C ALA A 77 -1.58 25.56 -3.83
N GLU A 78 -1.77 25.91 -5.12
CA GLU A 78 -3.03 25.70 -5.81
C GLU A 78 -3.37 24.21 -5.97
N MET A 79 -2.39 23.38 -6.31
CA MET A 79 -2.56 21.93 -6.40
C MET A 79 -2.94 21.32 -5.05
N GLU A 80 -2.31 21.75 -3.95
CA GLU A 80 -2.63 21.28 -2.61
C GLU A 80 -4.06 21.67 -2.21
N ARG A 81 -4.48 22.91 -2.51
CA ARG A 81 -5.85 23.37 -2.30
C ARG A 81 -6.85 22.56 -3.11
N HIS A 82 -6.54 22.31 -4.39
CA HIS A 82 -7.37 21.50 -5.28
C HIS A 82 -7.52 20.06 -4.76
N LEU A 83 -6.42 19.40 -4.44
CA LEU A 83 -6.41 18.02 -3.93
C LEU A 83 -7.18 17.89 -2.61
N SER A 84 -6.99 18.83 -1.70
CA SER A 84 -7.76 18.89 -0.45
C SER A 84 -9.26 19.09 -0.71
N GLY A 85 -9.60 19.90 -1.72
CA GLY A 85 -10.99 20.12 -2.13
C GLY A 85 -11.67 18.87 -2.67
N ILE A 86 -10.97 18.08 -3.50
CA ILE A 86 -11.55 16.88 -4.13
C ILE A 86 -11.57 15.67 -3.20
N SER A 87 -10.69 15.60 -2.19
CA SER A 87 -10.61 14.47 -1.24
C SER A 87 -11.48 14.64 0.00
N ARG A 88 -12.03 15.84 0.22
CA ARG A 88 -12.84 16.14 1.41
C ARG A 88 -14.05 15.24 1.57
N SER A 89 -14.52 15.08 2.79
CA SER A 89 -15.78 14.41 3.08
C SER A 89 -16.94 15.10 2.34
N GLY A 90 -17.85 14.32 1.75
CA GLY A 90 -18.92 14.78 0.89
C GLY A 90 -18.53 14.94 -0.58
N GLY A 91 -17.25 14.91 -0.90
CA GLY A 91 -16.76 14.87 -2.27
C GLY A 91 -17.09 16.10 -3.13
N LEU A 92 -17.02 15.91 -4.45
CA LEU A 92 -17.32 16.93 -5.46
C LEU A 92 -18.76 16.84 -5.98
N PHE A 93 -19.28 15.63 -6.11
CA PHE A 93 -20.63 15.36 -6.60
C PHE A 93 -21.11 13.99 -6.09
N VAL A 94 -22.41 13.76 -6.18
CA VAL A 94 -23.00 12.44 -5.91
C VAL A 94 -23.09 11.66 -7.22
N ASP A 95 -22.62 10.43 -7.20
CA ASP A 95 -22.81 9.51 -8.31
C ASP A 95 -24.25 8.96 -8.29
N ASP A 96 -25.13 9.57 -9.04
CA ASP A 96 -26.55 9.19 -9.10
C ASP A 96 -26.81 7.92 -9.93
N GLN A 97 -25.83 7.50 -10.74
CA GLN A 97 -26.03 6.44 -11.72
C GLN A 97 -25.72 5.05 -11.14
N VAL A 98 -24.61 4.92 -10.43
CA VAL A 98 -24.05 3.60 -10.04
C VAL A 98 -24.05 3.42 -8.53
N THR A 99 -23.26 4.19 -7.81
CA THR A 99 -22.98 3.93 -6.39
C THR A 99 -23.94 4.62 -5.42
N LYS A 100 -24.64 5.65 -5.86
CA LYS A 100 -25.51 6.51 -5.03
C LYS A 100 -24.76 7.18 -3.87
N THR A 101 -23.44 7.30 -3.98
CA THR A 101 -22.57 7.85 -2.94
C THR A 101 -21.85 9.11 -3.41
N PRO A 102 -21.41 9.98 -2.48
CA PRO A 102 -20.55 11.10 -2.84
C PRO A 102 -19.23 10.61 -3.42
N TRP A 103 -18.88 11.10 -4.61
CA TRP A 103 -17.60 10.83 -5.22
C TRP A 103 -16.53 11.78 -4.67
N ARG A 104 -15.38 11.27 -4.33
CA ARG A 104 -14.22 12.05 -3.89
C ARG A 104 -12.92 11.46 -4.44
N GLY A 105 -11.88 12.28 -4.51
CA GLY A 105 -10.54 11.85 -4.88
C GLY A 105 -9.97 10.92 -3.82
N GLN A 106 -9.53 9.73 -4.24
CA GLN A 106 -8.96 8.71 -3.37
C GLN A 106 -7.81 8.01 -4.06
N ILE A 107 -6.86 7.49 -3.28
CA ILE A 107 -5.80 6.64 -3.77
C ILE A 107 -6.11 5.20 -3.33
N GLN A 108 -6.15 4.31 -4.31
CA GLN A 108 -6.22 2.88 -4.03
C GLN A 108 -4.86 2.38 -3.55
N ARG A 109 -4.83 1.84 -2.33
CA ARG A 109 -3.64 1.24 -1.75
C ARG A 109 -3.83 -0.26 -1.57
N THR A 110 -2.81 -1.02 -1.96
CA THR A 110 -2.78 -2.47 -1.74
C THR A 110 -1.58 -2.81 -0.87
N ARG A 111 -1.84 -3.51 0.22
CA ARG A 111 -0.80 -3.98 1.13
C ARG A 111 -0.82 -5.50 1.20
N MET A 112 0.35 -6.08 1.32
CA MET A 112 0.54 -7.53 1.49
C MET A 112 1.19 -7.79 2.84
N VAL A 113 0.58 -8.68 3.61
CA VAL A 113 1.12 -9.20 4.88
C VAL A 113 1.38 -10.68 4.72
N VAL A 114 2.59 -11.10 5.07
CA VAL A 114 3.02 -12.51 5.02
C VAL A 114 3.40 -12.94 6.42
N TYR A 115 2.83 -14.03 6.89
CA TYR A 115 3.15 -14.59 8.20
C TYR A 115 2.84 -16.08 8.27
N ARG A 116 3.33 -16.73 9.31
CA ARG A 116 2.89 -18.07 9.71
C ARG A 116 3.01 -18.26 11.21
N TYR A 117 2.26 -19.19 11.74
CA TYR A 117 2.37 -19.62 13.12
C TYR A 117 3.35 -20.76 13.23
N LEU A 118 4.30 -20.66 14.17
CA LEU A 118 5.26 -21.68 14.47
C LEU A 118 5.14 -22.08 15.94
N PRO A 119 5.20 -23.39 16.26
CA PRO A 119 5.38 -23.82 17.63
C PRO A 119 6.69 -23.26 18.22
N ALA A 120 6.69 -22.91 19.49
CA ALA A 120 7.87 -22.31 20.15
C ALA A 120 9.15 -23.14 20.04
N LYS A 121 9.03 -24.44 19.76
CA LYS A 121 10.13 -25.40 19.59
C LYS A 121 10.32 -25.86 18.13
N ALA A 122 9.70 -25.19 17.16
CA ALA A 122 9.86 -25.57 15.77
C ALA A 122 11.30 -25.31 15.33
N ALA A 123 12.01 -26.37 14.98
CA ALA A 123 13.32 -26.26 14.36
C ALA A 123 13.15 -25.92 12.87
N HIS A 124 13.95 -24.98 12.39
CA HIS A 124 13.97 -24.56 10.97
C HIS A 124 15.28 -24.96 10.29
N GLY A 125 15.78 -26.14 10.59
CA GLY A 125 17.13 -26.51 10.20
C GLY A 125 18.16 -25.50 10.77
N ASP A 126 19.07 -25.04 9.93
CA ASP A 126 20.11 -24.07 10.31
C ASP A 126 19.63 -22.60 10.27
N LEU A 127 18.37 -22.34 9.84
CA LEU A 127 17.82 -21.00 9.72
C LEU A 127 16.98 -20.64 10.94
N THR A 128 17.13 -19.41 11.42
CA THR A 128 16.18 -18.85 12.38
C THR A 128 14.81 -18.62 11.72
N ALA A 129 13.73 -18.58 12.51
CA ALA A 129 12.39 -18.31 12.00
C ALA A 129 12.31 -16.97 11.24
N GLU A 130 13.05 -15.98 11.71
CA GLU A 130 13.13 -14.67 11.07
C GLU A 130 13.85 -14.73 9.71
N MET A 131 14.98 -15.44 9.64
CA MET A 131 15.71 -15.63 8.37
C MET A 131 14.85 -16.38 7.35
N ALA A 132 14.13 -17.42 7.77
CA ALA A 132 13.24 -18.17 6.91
C ALA A 132 12.09 -17.27 6.38
N LEU A 133 11.50 -16.43 7.24
CA LEU A 133 10.50 -15.46 6.85
C LEU A 133 11.06 -14.45 5.85
N ASN A 134 12.21 -13.87 6.12
CA ASN A 134 12.84 -12.88 5.24
C ASN A 134 13.13 -13.47 3.86
N ASN A 135 13.75 -14.65 3.79
CA ASN A 135 14.07 -15.32 2.53
C ASN A 135 12.80 -15.62 1.69
N THR A 136 11.74 -16.09 2.34
CA THR A 136 10.46 -16.37 1.67
C THR A 136 9.82 -15.09 1.15
N CYS A 137 9.82 -14.03 1.96
CA CYS A 137 9.28 -12.74 1.57
C CYS A 137 10.05 -12.09 0.41
N GLU A 138 11.38 -12.19 0.40
CA GLU A 138 12.21 -11.65 -0.69
C GLU A 138 11.99 -12.44 -1.99
N ARG A 139 11.89 -13.76 -1.91
CA ARG A 139 11.57 -14.61 -3.05
C ARG A 139 10.20 -14.25 -3.64
N LEU A 140 9.16 -14.13 -2.80
CA LEU A 140 7.82 -13.74 -3.23
C LEU A 140 7.83 -12.34 -3.86
N ALA A 141 8.47 -11.36 -3.23
CA ALA A 141 8.54 -9.99 -3.76
C ALA A 141 9.24 -9.94 -5.13
N SER A 142 10.33 -10.72 -5.29
CA SER A 142 11.06 -10.84 -6.56
C SER A 142 10.22 -11.51 -7.65
N ALA A 143 9.47 -12.55 -7.29
CA ALA A 143 8.59 -13.24 -8.23
C ALA A 143 7.42 -12.34 -8.69
N LEU A 144 6.80 -11.59 -7.77
CA LEU A 144 5.76 -10.63 -8.09
C LEU A 144 6.25 -9.49 -9.01
N ALA A 145 7.53 -9.13 -8.92
CA ALA A 145 8.12 -8.13 -9.81
C ALA A 145 8.09 -8.60 -11.29
N GLY A 146 8.11 -9.90 -11.55
CA GLY A 146 7.92 -10.48 -12.89
C GLY A 146 6.56 -10.17 -13.50
N ALA A 147 5.53 -9.99 -12.68
CA ALA A 147 4.21 -9.52 -13.10
C ALA A 147 4.10 -7.98 -13.20
N GLY A 148 5.19 -7.25 -12.95
CA GLY A 148 5.19 -5.79 -12.87
C GLY A 148 4.72 -5.21 -11.54
N LEU A 149 4.41 -6.05 -10.55
CA LEU A 149 4.00 -5.63 -9.21
C LEU A 149 5.24 -5.27 -8.39
N LYS A 150 5.29 -4.06 -7.86
CA LYS A 150 6.43 -3.63 -7.01
C LYS A 150 6.04 -3.77 -5.55
N ALA A 151 6.67 -4.73 -4.86
CA ALA A 151 6.49 -4.94 -3.43
C ALA A 151 7.58 -4.20 -2.64
N GLN A 152 7.19 -3.15 -1.92
CA GLN A 152 8.10 -2.38 -1.08
C GLN A 152 7.90 -2.76 0.39
N ARG A 153 8.95 -3.28 1.02
CA ARG A 153 8.91 -3.62 2.45
C ARG A 153 8.67 -2.37 3.29
N GLN A 154 7.72 -2.46 4.19
CA GLN A 154 7.37 -1.37 5.08
C GLN A 154 8.15 -1.48 6.40
N ASN A 155 8.54 -0.34 6.96
CA ASN A 155 9.14 -0.26 8.29
C ASN A 155 8.05 -0.21 9.37
N GLU A 156 8.47 -0.35 10.63
CA GLU A 156 7.56 -0.31 11.78
C GLU A 156 6.69 0.94 11.81
N ALA A 157 7.25 2.10 11.50
CA ALA A 157 6.53 3.36 11.52
C ALA A 157 5.40 3.42 10.50
N ALA A 158 5.62 2.91 9.28
CA ALA A 158 4.62 2.86 8.22
C ALA A 158 3.50 1.84 8.55
N VAL A 159 3.87 0.68 9.11
CA VAL A 159 2.89 -0.33 9.55
C VAL A 159 2.03 0.22 10.68
N ARG A 160 2.64 0.89 11.66
CA ARG A 160 1.91 1.52 12.77
C ARG A 160 0.94 2.60 12.28
N HIS A 161 1.38 3.47 11.37
CA HIS A 161 0.53 4.50 10.79
C HIS A 161 -0.68 3.88 10.06
N TRP A 162 -0.46 2.82 9.28
CA TRP A 162 -1.53 2.10 8.61
C TRP A 162 -2.52 1.48 9.60
N LEU A 163 -2.04 0.74 10.61
CA LEU A 163 -2.88 0.08 11.60
C LEU A 163 -3.65 1.09 12.46
N THR A 164 -3.04 2.22 12.80
CA THR A 164 -3.71 3.29 13.56
C THR A 164 -4.99 3.75 12.83
N ARG A 165 -4.91 4.00 11.53
CA ARG A 165 -6.08 4.40 10.73
C ARG A 165 -7.14 3.29 10.61
N TRP A 166 -6.74 2.05 10.63
CA TRP A 166 -7.65 0.90 10.64
C TRP A 166 -8.38 0.72 11.96
N LEU A 167 -7.64 0.83 13.05
CA LEU A 167 -8.17 0.60 14.40
C LEU A 167 -8.88 1.85 14.95
N ASN A 168 -8.49 3.02 14.46
CA ASN A 168 -9.11 4.30 14.79
C ASN A 168 -9.28 5.15 13.53
N PRO A 169 -10.37 4.95 12.76
CA PRO A 169 -10.56 5.62 11.47
C PRO A 169 -10.79 7.13 11.57
N ALA A 170 -11.07 7.65 12.76
CA ALA A 170 -11.23 9.07 13.04
C ALA A 170 -10.45 9.46 14.31
N PRO A 171 -9.11 9.40 14.29
CA PRO A 171 -8.32 9.80 15.45
C PRO A 171 -8.52 11.30 15.72
N ASP A 172 -8.69 11.65 17.00
CA ASP A 172 -8.86 13.04 17.44
C ASP A 172 -7.57 13.88 17.27
N CYS A 173 -6.48 13.25 16.87
CA CYS A 173 -5.19 13.89 16.72
C CYS A 173 -4.33 13.19 15.66
N ASP A 174 -3.60 14.00 14.91
CA ASP A 174 -2.58 13.52 13.96
C ASP A 174 -1.23 13.23 14.65
N ASP A 175 -1.05 13.66 15.87
CA ASP A 175 0.18 13.46 16.63
C ASP A 175 0.20 12.08 17.30
N ARG A 176 1.24 11.31 17.01
CA ARG A 176 1.48 9.99 17.60
C ARG A 176 1.51 10.00 19.12
N ARG A 177 2.04 11.06 19.75
CA ARG A 177 2.13 11.18 21.20
C ARG A 177 0.76 11.38 21.83
N ALA A 178 -0.11 12.13 21.17
CA ALA A 178 -1.47 12.34 21.61
C ALA A 178 -2.31 11.07 21.43
N PHE A 179 -2.12 10.31 20.36
CA PHE A 179 -2.78 9.01 20.16
C PHE A 179 -2.49 8.04 21.32
N TYR A 180 -1.23 7.89 21.73
CA TYR A 180 -0.88 7.02 22.86
C TYR A 180 -1.43 7.50 24.21
N ARG A 181 -1.65 8.79 24.38
CA ARG A 181 -2.28 9.33 25.60
C ARG A 181 -3.78 9.07 25.63
N THR A 182 -4.41 8.89 24.51
CA THR A 182 -5.86 8.66 24.39
C THR A 182 -6.22 7.19 24.55
N VAL A 183 -5.29 6.27 24.28
CA VAL A 183 -5.50 4.81 24.30
C VAL A 183 -4.96 4.15 25.58
N THR A 184 -4.18 4.84 26.38
CA THR A 184 -3.70 4.40 27.70
C THR A 184 -4.48 5.06 28.82
#